data_32e08cb5aa0681eef119dd63bf53b2af
#
_entry.id   32e08cb5aa0681eef119dd63bf53b2af
#
_cell.length_a   1.000
_cell.length_b   1.000
_cell.length_c   1.000
_cell.angle_alpha   90.00
_cell.angle_beta   90.00
_cell.angle_gamma   90.00
#
_symmetry.space_group_name_H-M   'P 1'
#
loop_
_entity.id
_entity.type
_entity.pdbx_description
1 polymer ?
#
loop_
_entity_poly.entity_id
_entity_poly.type
_entity_poly.pdbx_seq_one_letter_code
_entity_poly.pdbx_strand_id
1 'polypeptide(L)'
;MTSKKAAKKSTKKAPKKAAKGAAKKTAAKSAAGGAPEQLRHLVNVDLARVWDGRGKDKKFLTVLGWGDEVIVLNAEAVESGEADFVEVRATKFTEQLGASTQRPQRVSGYILPGKGRKAADLIVRRERSPILKVDFVDVQQGDGSVIITPGDRETILVDGGDNQMFARYLANRFNRYGRTSADNPRKVDCIVVTHGDADHFEGLIEIHDSETLPRLEKQSYKRLFIYPERVYHNGLVKRPSGGDKAQMLGRSEKVKDPGTGREIRVITGLEENLLKVDPKEMNQPFKKWQAALKQYDERCLAQTGKGIEFRRIESGMNNAFDFLKKSGIKVEVLAPIPTEIGEVRGLKFLGAPPKGPRVGNEVLDTNDDKFKGDDVAHTINGHSIVFRLTYGKIRLLLTGDLNDEAERKLTRERKESLRADVFKVPHHGSADFSGAFLQAVSPVISVVSSGDESARKEFIHPRATLIGSLGKFGRSGEPLIFVTELVAFFEVVGPTSPECHEMKEGIALVQDNQAVLIKKIGKAFFAFRRAAFGLVRVRTDGVRLLVYTNSGQASLKEAYAYTVGSDGEPVPAEVIQV
;
A
#
# COMPACT_ATOMS: atom_id res chain seq x y z
N MET A 1 -9.52 4.73 -72.46
CA MET A 1 -10.90 5.07 -72.84
C MET A 1 -11.57 5.67 -71.61
N THR A 2 -11.53 6.98 -71.46
CA THR A 2 -12.56 7.98 -71.74
C THR A 2 -13.86 7.65 -70.98
N SER A 3 -14.45 8.44 -70.09
CA SER A 3 -14.77 9.86 -70.24
C SER A 3 -15.22 10.52 -68.93
N LYS A 4 -14.89 11.79 -68.86
CA LYS A 4 -15.37 12.88 -68.01
C LYS A 4 -16.88 13.15 -68.08
N LYS A 5 -17.43 13.73 -67.00
CA LYS A 5 -18.38 14.89 -66.97
C LYS A 5 -18.64 15.28 -65.54
N ALA A 6 -18.22 16.38 -64.96
CA ALA A 6 -18.48 17.79 -65.16
C ALA A 6 -19.81 18.31 -64.53
N ALA A 7 -19.66 18.97 -63.42
CA ALA A 7 -20.19 20.23 -62.90
C ALA A 7 -21.69 20.59 -63.05
N LYS A 8 -22.29 21.05 -61.90
CA LYS A 8 -23.10 22.31 -61.92
C LYS A 8 -23.14 22.97 -60.55
N LYS A 9 -22.69 24.22 -60.52
CA LYS A 9 -22.90 25.23 -59.49
C LYS A 9 -24.38 25.68 -59.46
N SER A 10 -24.94 25.98 -58.29
CA SER A 10 -25.98 26.98 -58.17
C SER A 10 -25.83 27.76 -56.86
N THR A 11 -25.64 29.05 -57.06
CA THR A 11 -25.62 30.14 -56.12
C THR A 11 -27.05 30.54 -55.73
N LYS A 12 -27.35 30.77 -54.45
CA LYS A 12 -28.40 31.74 -54.04
C LYS A 12 -28.10 32.32 -52.64
N LYS A 13 -27.83 33.60 -52.69
CA LYS A 13 -28.07 34.78 -51.85
C LYS A 13 -28.57 34.60 -50.41
N ALA A 14 -27.85 35.27 -49.53
CA ALA A 14 -28.26 35.71 -48.20
C ALA A 14 -29.31 36.82 -48.18
N PRO A 15 -29.96 37.04 -47.07
CA PRO A 15 -30.24 38.38 -46.58
C PRO A 15 -29.66 38.69 -45.20
N LYS A 16 -29.31 39.98 -45.05
CA LYS A 16 -28.76 40.67 -43.89
C LYS A 16 -29.83 41.05 -42.87
N LYS A 17 -29.31 41.33 -41.63
CA LYS A 17 -29.85 42.11 -40.49
C LYS A 17 -30.61 41.29 -39.43
N ALA A 18 -30.25 41.36 -38.13
CA ALA A 18 -30.05 42.54 -37.32
C ALA A 18 -29.20 42.21 -36.07
N ALA A 19 -28.40 43.17 -35.67
CA ALA A 19 -27.64 43.19 -34.42
C ALA A 19 -28.54 43.41 -33.21
N LYS A 20 -28.35 42.65 -32.13
CA LYS A 20 -28.67 43.09 -30.75
C LYS A 20 -27.84 42.30 -29.73
N GLY A 21 -27.10 43.05 -28.90
CA GLY A 21 -26.81 42.70 -27.52
C GLY A 21 -25.63 41.74 -27.28
N ALA A 22 -24.41 42.28 -27.29
CA ALA A 22 -23.24 41.60 -26.71
C ALA A 22 -23.35 41.56 -25.19
N ALA A 23 -23.79 40.44 -24.63
CA ALA A 23 -23.52 40.12 -23.24
C ALA A 23 -22.15 39.37 -23.21
N LYS A 24 -21.13 40.07 -22.72
CA LYS A 24 -19.84 39.48 -22.39
C LYS A 24 -20.05 38.33 -21.40
N LYS A 25 -20.09 37.09 -21.87
CA LYS A 25 -19.76 35.93 -21.05
C LYS A 25 -18.25 35.90 -20.86
N THR A 26 -17.79 36.45 -19.75
CA THR A 26 -16.48 36.17 -19.23
C THR A 26 -16.38 34.65 -19.01
N ALA A 27 -15.69 33.99 -19.92
CA ALA A 27 -15.25 32.61 -19.70
C ALA A 27 -14.30 32.61 -18.49
N ALA A 28 -14.81 32.20 -17.35
CA ALA A 28 -13.99 31.88 -16.21
C ALA A 28 -13.05 30.75 -16.65
N LYS A 29 -11.77 31.07 -16.84
CA LYS A 29 -10.69 30.08 -16.85
C LYS A 29 -10.85 29.27 -15.58
N SER A 30 -11.24 28.01 -15.69
CA SER A 30 -11.16 27.05 -14.59
C SER A 30 -9.68 26.88 -14.24
N ALA A 31 -9.23 27.66 -13.28
CA ALA A 31 -7.96 27.39 -12.61
C ALA A 31 -8.03 25.95 -12.10
N ALA A 32 -7.01 25.15 -12.43
CA ALA A 32 -6.76 23.85 -11.83
C ALA A 32 -6.25 24.06 -10.39
N GLY A 33 -7.05 24.70 -9.55
CA GLY A 33 -6.78 24.94 -8.15
C GLY A 33 -7.37 23.80 -7.32
N GLY A 34 -6.56 23.12 -6.52
CA GLY A 34 -7.06 22.24 -5.46
C GLY A 34 -7.98 23.02 -4.51
N ALA A 35 -8.88 22.32 -3.82
CA ALA A 35 -9.72 22.95 -2.80
C ALA A 35 -8.83 23.65 -1.78
N PRO A 36 -9.24 24.83 -1.29
CA PRO A 36 -8.50 25.52 -0.25
C PRO A 36 -8.21 24.60 0.93
N GLU A 37 -6.99 24.65 1.44
CA GLU A 37 -6.52 23.80 2.56
C GLU A 37 -7.46 23.91 3.78
N GLN A 38 -7.98 25.09 4.04
CA GLN A 38 -8.90 25.38 5.14
C GLN A 38 -10.21 24.59 5.13
N LEU A 39 -10.62 24.05 3.98
CA LEU A 39 -11.83 23.24 3.86
C LEU A 39 -11.56 21.72 3.97
N ARG A 40 -10.32 21.32 4.11
CA ARG A 40 -9.93 19.90 4.16
C ARG A 40 -9.96 19.38 5.59
N HIS A 41 -10.84 18.44 5.83
CA HIS A 41 -11.04 17.80 7.12
C HIS A 41 -10.94 16.28 6.98
N LEU A 42 -10.76 15.60 8.09
CA LEU A 42 -10.88 14.15 8.19
C LEU A 42 -12.14 13.80 8.97
N VAL A 43 -12.78 12.69 8.59
CA VAL A 43 -13.84 12.08 9.38
C VAL A 43 -13.26 11.66 10.73
N ASN A 44 -13.93 12.03 11.82
CA ASN A 44 -13.47 11.81 13.20
C ASN A 44 -14.38 10.85 14.00
N VAL A 45 -15.09 10.00 13.30
CA VAL A 45 -15.85 8.87 13.86
C VAL A 45 -15.52 7.62 13.06
N ASP A 46 -15.76 6.43 13.63
CA ASP A 46 -15.35 5.19 12.97
C ASP A 46 -15.96 5.05 11.58
N LEU A 47 -17.28 5.24 11.48
CA LEU A 47 -18.01 5.22 10.22
C LEU A 47 -19.01 6.36 10.15
N ALA A 48 -18.96 7.14 9.08
CA ALA A 48 -19.89 8.24 8.81
C ALA A 48 -20.69 7.98 7.52
N ARG A 49 -22.01 7.89 7.62
CA ARG A 49 -22.90 7.78 6.46
C ARG A 49 -23.08 9.14 5.83
N VAL A 50 -22.95 9.19 4.52
CA VAL A 50 -23.22 10.39 3.72
C VAL A 50 -24.58 10.23 3.04
N TRP A 51 -25.42 11.22 3.20
CA TRP A 51 -26.79 11.26 2.69
C TRP A 51 -26.95 12.37 1.65
N ASP A 52 -27.86 12.20 0.69
CA ASP A 52 -28.17 13.24 -0.32
C ASP A 52 -29.01 14.40 0.24
N GLY A 53 -29.59 14.23 1.42
CA GLY A 53 -30.42 15.22 2.10
C GLY A 53 -30.42 15.03 3.61
N ARG A 54 -31.20 15.87 4.32
CA ARG A 54 -31.34 15.88 5.78
C ARG A 54 -32.73 15.42 6.26
N GLY A 55 -33.69 15.33 5.34
CA GLY A 55 -35.06 14.94 5.63
C GLY A 55 -35.25 13.44 5.86
N LYS A 56 -36.53 13.05 6.08
CA LYS A 56 -36.89 11.63 6.27
C LYS A 56 -36.67 10.79 5.01
N ASP A 57 -36.83 11.39 3.83
CA ASP A 57 -36.71 10.74 2.51
C ASP A 57 -35.28 10.77 1.96
N LYS A 58 -34.27 11.07 2.81
CA LYS A 58 -32.86 11.10 2.41
C LYS A 58 -32.40 9.74 1.91
N LYS A 59 -31.62 9.76 0.83
CA LYS A 59 -31.03 8.56 0.24
C LYS A 59 -29.58 8.40 0.65
N PHE A 60 -29.18 7.18 0.89
CA PHE A 60 -27.80 6.81 1.19
C PHE A 60 -26.90 7.00 -0.04
N LEU A 61 -25.75 7.64 0.14
CA LEU A 61 -24.75 7.85 -0.91
C LEU A 61 -23.53 6.96 -0.74
N THR A 62 -22.91 6.97 0.45
CA THR A 62 -21.70 6.21 0.76
C THR A 62 -21.42 6.21 2.27
N VAL A 63 -20.47 5.36 2.70
CA VAL A 63 -19.88 5.38 4.04
C VAL A 63 -18.43 5.82 3.95
N LEU A 64 -18.03 6.74 4.82
CA LEU A 64 -16.66 7.15 5.03
C LEU A 64 -16.14 6.54 6.34
N GLY A 65 -14.88 6.13 6.35
CA GLY A 65 -14.23 5.62 7.55
C GLY A 65 -13.44 6.68 8.29
N TRP A 66 -13.08 6.40 9.53
CA TRP A 66 -12.23 7.26 10.35
C TRP A 66 -10.93 7.63 9.61
N GLY A 67 -10.62 8.92 9.56
CA GLY A 67 -9.48 9.45 8.84
C GLY A 67 -9.66 9.57 7.32
N ASP A 68 -10.84 9.25 6.76
CA ASP A 68 -11.14 9.57 5.35
C ASP A 68 -11.24 11.09 5.16
N GLU A 69 -10.63 11.60 4.08
CA GLU A 69 -10.56 13.04 3.82
C GLU A 69 -11.80 13.53 3.09
N VAL A 70 -12.34 14.65 3.56
CA VAL A 70 -13.51 15.34 2.99
C VAL A 70 -13.24 16.84 2.85
N ILE A 71 -13.97 17.49 1.93
CA ILE A 71 -14.10 18.94 1.89
C ILE A 71 -15.38 19.29 2.64
N VAL A 72 -15.28 20.05 3.72
CA VAL A 72 -16.43 20.53 4.49
C VAL A 72 -16.86 21.87 3.95
N LEU A 73 -18.13 21.98 3.52
CA LEU A 73 -18.66 23.18 2.87
C LEU A 73 -19.21 24.21 3.86
N ASN A 74 -19.61 23.76 5.06
CA ASN A 74 -20.11 24.59 6.16
C ASN A 74 -19.16 24.58 7.37
N ALA A 75 -17.84 24.55 7.13
CA ALA A 75 -16.83 24.36 8.16
C ALA A 75 -16.92 25.37 9.30
N GLU A 76 -17.11 26.66 9.00
CA GLU A 76 -17.22 27.72 10.01
C GLU A 76 -18.40 27.51 10.97
N ALA A 77 -19.57 27.19 10.44
CA ALA A 77 -20.77 26.93 11.25
C ALA A 77 -20.65 25.63 12.08
N VAL A 78 -19.93 24.61 11.56
CA VAL A 78 -19.66 23.39 12.33
C VAL A 78 -18.67 23.67 13.45
N GLU A 79 -17.61 24.40 13.20
CA GLU A 79 -16.56 24.72 14.18
C GLU A 79 -17.06 25.70 15.27
N SER A 80 -17.96 26.63 14.92
CA SER A 80 -18.61 27.51 15.91
C SER A 80 -19.71 26.80 16.74
N GLY A 81 -20.14 25.60 16.31
CA GLY A 81 -21.21 24.85 16.96
C GLY A 81 -22.62 25.30 16.57
N GLU A 82 -22.74 26.15 15.55
CA GLU A 82 -24.04 26.63 15.05
C GLU A 82 -24.73 25.63 14.13
N ALA A 83 -23.94 24.74 13.48
CA ALA A 83 -24.48 23.71 12.59
C ALA A 83 -24.84 22.43 13.35
N ASP A 84 -25.98 21.84 12.99
CA ASP A 84 -26.46 20.54 13.45
C ASP A 84 -26.15 19.40 12.48
N PHE A 85 -25.40 19.68 11.40
CA PHE A 85 -24.95 18.72 10.38
C PHE A 85 -23.63 19.15 9.78
N VAL A 86 -22.96 18.21 9.10
CA VAL A 86 -21.75 18.50 8.30
C VAL A 86 -22.10 18.37 6.81
N GLU A 87 -21.96 19.44 6.04
CA GLU A 87 -22.09 19.40 4.59
C GLU A 87 -20.75 19.10 3.97
N VAL A 88 -20.67 17.99 3.22
CA VAL A 88 -19.41 17.47 2.72
C VAL A 88 -19.41 17.26 1.21
N ARG A 89 -18.22 17.44 0.62
CA ARG A 89 -17.89 16.87 -0.68
C ARG A 89 -16.90 15.74 -0.45
N ALA A 90 -17.35 14.52 -0.72
CA ALA A 90 -16.56 13.32 -0.58
C ALA A 90 -16.28 12.68 -1.95
N THR A 91 -15.32 11.79 -2.01
CA THR A 91 -15.09 10.96 -3.19
C THR A 91 -15.69 9.59 -2.94
N LYS A 92 -16.70 9.23 -3.75
CA LYS A 92 -17.27 7.89 -3.79
C LYS A 92 -16.31 6.98 -4.55
N PHE A 93 -16.04 5.78 -4.03
CA PHE A 93 -15.16 4.81 -4.67
C PHE A 93 -13.73 5.34 -4.94
N THR A 94 -13.11 5.90 -3.92
CA THR A 94 -11.72 6.37 -4.01
C THR A 94 -10.72 5.28 -4.34
N GLU A 95 -11.14 4.04 -4.14
CA GLU A 95 -10.36 2.81 -4.31
C GLU A 95 -10.65 2.09 -5.62
N GLN A 96 -11.52 2.62 -6.49
CA GLN A 96 -11.74 1.99 -7.79
C GLN A 96 -10.46 1.98 -8.62
N LEU A 97 -10.12 0.79 -9.10
CA LEU A 97 -9.23 0.59 -10.22
C LEU A 97 -9.95 1.17 -11.42
N GLY A 98 -9.60 2.36 -11.83
CA GLY A 98 -10.32 3.01 -12.91
C GLY A 98 -10.51 2.09 -14.09
N ALA A 99 -11.75 1.65 -14.29
CA ALA A 99 -12.18 1.32 -15.64
C ALA A 99 -11.83 2.51 -16.51
N SER A 100 -11.43 2.27 -17.75
CA SER A 100 -10.94 3.28 -18.71
C SER A 100 -11.82 4.52 -18.86
N THR A 101 -12.97 4.57 -18.22
CA THR A 101 -14.01 5.61 -18.36
C THR A 101 -14.54 6.20 -17.05
N GLN A 102 -14.27 5.62 -15.88
CA GLN A 102 -14.86 6.14 -14.64
C GLN A 102 -13.84 6.92 -13.81
N ARG A 103 -13.98 8.24 -13.83
CA ARG A 103 -13.32 9.14 -12.87
C ARG A 103 -13.85 8.86 -11.47
N PRO A 104 -13.06 9.02 -10.41
CA PRO A 104 -13.57 9.00 -9.05
C PRO A 104 -14.78 9.93 -8.93
N GLN A 105 -15.94 9.39 -8.59
CA GLN A 105 -17.16 10.19 -8.49
C GLN A 105 -17.10 11.04 -7.23
N ARG A 106 -17.18 12.34 -7.39
CA ARG A 106 -17.40 13.25 -6.28
C ARG A 106 -18.87 13.29 -5.94
N VAL A 107 -19.20 13.07 -4.68
CA VAL A 107 -20.56 13.21 -4.16
C VAL A 107 -20.58 14.36 -3.17
N SER A 108 -21.61 15.20 -3.25
CA SER A 108 -21.93 16.19 -2.21
C SER A 108 -23.09 15.66 -1.39
N GLY A 109 -23.03 15.82 -0.10
CA GLY A 109 -24.06 15.30 0.79
C GLY A 109 -23.83 15.73 2.23
N TYR A 110 -24.54 15.09 3.14
CA TYR A 110 -24.62 15.47 4.54
C TYR A 110 -24.24 14.31 5.45
N ILE A 111 -23.39 14.57 6.44
CA ILE A 111 -23.18 13.70 7.58
C ILE A 111 -24.03 14.25 8.72
N LEU A 112 -24.88 13.41 9.28
CA LEU A 112 -25.79 13.78 10.36
C LEU A 112 -25.26 13.20 11.66
N PRO A 113 -25.17 13.98 12.75
CA PRO A 113 -24.75 13.45 14.02
C PRO A 113 -25.76 12.43 14.56
N GLY A 114 -25.24 11.34 15.10
CA GLY A 114 -26.04 10.37 15.83
C GLY A 114 -26.49 10.92 17.20
N LYS A 115 -27.29 10.15 17.91
CA LYS A 115 -27.80 10.51 19.24
C LYS A 115 -26.65 10.87 20.20
N GLY A 116 -26.74 12.05 20.82
CA GLY A 116 -25.76 12.52 21.81
C GLY A 116 -24.46 13.08 21.24
N ARG A 117 -24.35 13.31 19.93
CA ARG A 117 -23.17 13.89 19.27
C ARG A 117 -23.50 15.22 18.63
N LYS A 118 -22.50 16.09 18.53
CA LYS A 118 -22.57 17.36 17.77
C LYS A 118 -21.92 17.20 16.41
N ALA A 119 -22.27 18.06 15.46
CA ALA A 119 -21.65 18.07 14.13
C ALA A 119 -20.11 18.26 14.21
N ALA A 120 -19.64 19.07 15.16
CA ALA A 120 -18.21 19.30 15.39
C ALA A 120 -17.43 18.05 15.80
N ASP A 121 -18.09 17.05 16.40
CA ASP A 121 -17.43 15.79 16.81
C ASP A 121 -17.15 14.86 15.62
N LEU A 122 -17.82 15.09 14.48
CA LEU A 122 -17.78 14.19 13.32
C LEU A 122 -16.59 14.42 12.41
N ILE A 123 -15.94 15.56 12.53
CA ILE A 123 -14.82 15.97 11.69
C ILE A 123 -13.70 16.58 12.53
N VAL A 124 -12.50 16.55 11.98
CA VAL A 124 -11.32 17.23 12.54
C VAL A 124 -10.54 17.87 11.40
N ARG A 125 -9.99 19.06 11.61
CA ARG A 125 -9.07 19.66 10.64
C ARG A 125 -7.90 18.73 10.41
N ARG A 126 -7.51 18.55 9.15
CA ARG A 126 -6.47 17.59 8.74
C ARG A 126 -5.18 17.78 9.55
N GLU A 127 -4.70 19.00 9.65
CA GLU A 127 -3.44 19.35 10.33
C GLU A 127 -3.49 19.18 11.88
N ARG A 128 -4.68 19.07 12.46
CA ARG A 128 -4.89 18.84 13.91
C ARG A 128 -5.27 17.39 14.24
N SER A 129 -5.41 16.56 13.22
CA SER A 129 -5.86 15.19 13.40
C SER A 129 -4.85 14.34 14.17
N PRO A 130 -5.23 13.66 15.25
CA PRO A 130 -4.37 12.72 15.95
C PRO A 130 -4.28 11.36 15.25
N ILE A 131 -4.89 11.18 14.10
CA ILE A 131 -5.06 9.87 13.47
C ILE A 131 -3.80 9.46 12.71
N LEU A 132 -3.14 8.40 13.17
CA LEU A 132 -2.19 7.62 12.39
C LEU A 132 -2.97 6.74 11.41
N LYS A 133 -2.61 6.81 10.14
CA LYS A 133 -3.27 6.05 9.07
C LYS A 133 -2.28 5.08 8.44
N VAL A 134 -2.63 3.81 8.39
CA VAL A 134 -1.88 2.78 7.67
C VAL A 134 -2.84 2.10 6.70
N ASP A 135 -2.48 2.08 5.42
CA ASP A 135 -3.22 1.41 4.38
C ASP A 135 -2.35 0.27 3.82
N PHE A 136 -2.80 -0.96 3.94
CA PHE A 136 -2.24 -2.12 3.26
C PHE A 136 -3.00 -2.29 1.96
N VAL A 137 -2.27 -2.23 0.85
CA VAL A 137 -2.83 -2.19 -0.49
C VAL A 137 -2.68 -3.55 -1.14
N ASP A 138 -3.76 -4.05 -1.72
CA ASP A 138 -3.68 -5.21 -2.59
C ASP A 138 -2.92 -4.84 -3.87
N VAL A 139 -1.71 -5.31 -3.93
CA VAL A 139 -0.80 -5.17 -5.07
C VAL A 139 -0.70 -6.44 -5.90
N GLN A 140 -1.56 -7.42 -5.61
CA GLN A 140 -1.48 -8.80 -6.12
C GLN A 140 -0.25 -9.50 -5.56
N GLN A 141 0.82 -9.67 -6.34
CA GLN A 141 2.07 -10.22 -5.85
C GLN A 141 2.90 -9.13 -5.16
N GLY A 142 3.40 -9.43 -3.96
CA GLY A 142 4.28 -8.54 -3.20
C GLY A 142 3.58 -7.76 -2.09
N ASP A 143 4.28 -6.78 -1.57
CA ASP A 143 3.84 -5.91 -0.49
C ASP A 143 3.68 -4.46 -0.94
N GLY A 144 2.69 -3.76 -0.41
CA GLY A 144 2.55 -2.32 -0.61
C GLY A 144 1.79 -1.67 0.54
N SER A 145 2.45 -0.78 1.27
CA SER A 145 1.83 -0.10 2.41
C SER A 145 2.11 1.39 2.42
N VAL A 146 1.13 2.16 2.89
CA VAL A 146 1.23 3.61 3.05
C VAL A 146 0.96 3.98 4.49
N ILE A 147 1.92 4.65 5.13
CA ILE A 147 1.80 5.17 6.48
C ILE A 147 1.74 6.69 6.41
N ILE A 148 0.71 7.29 6.99
CA ILE A 148 0.56 8.74 7.10
C ILE A 148 0.40 9.09 8.57
N THR A 149 1.29 9.95 9.06
CA THR A 149 1.35 10.31 10.47
C THR A 149 0.25 11.28 10.88
N PRO A 150 0.00 11.46 12.19
CA PRO A 150 -0.93 12.46 12.69
C PRO A 150 -0.68 13.85 12.10
N GLY A 151 -1.76 14.55 11.75
CA GLY A 151 -1.70 15.85 11.09
C GLY A 151 -1.25 15.80 9.62
N ASP A 152 -1.17 14.59 9.03
CA ASP A 152 -0.65 14.36 7.66
C ASP A 152 0.74 14.97 7.42
N ARG A 153 1.58 14.94 8.46
CA ARG A 153 2.91 15.57 8.46
C ARG A 153 3.90 14.81 7.62
N GLU A 154 3.98 13.50 7.83
CA GLU A 154 4.90 12.62 7.12
C GLU A 154 4.14 11.53 6.37
N THR A 155 4.67 11.16 5.20
CA THR A 155 4.20 10.05 4.37
C THR A 155 5.34 9.07 4.16
N ILE A 156 5.11 7.81 4.53
CA ILE A 156 6.08 6.72 4.35
C ILE A 156 5.44 5.69 3.43
N LEU A 157 6.18 5.27 2.42
CA LEU A 157 5.85 4.12 1.57
C LEU A 157 6.71 2.94 2.01
N VAL A 158 6.10 1.80 2.23
CA VAL A 158 6.81 0.56 2.56
C VAL A 158 6.48 -0.44 1.47
N ASP A 159 7.47 -0.74 0.66
CA ASP A 159 7.38 -1.57 -0.55
C ASP A 159 6.36 -1.05 -1.58
N GLY A 160 6.13 -1.78 -2.67
CA GLY A 160 5.27 -1.29 -3.76
C GLY A 160 4.63 -2.37 -4.65
N GLY A 161 4.90 -3.66 -4.40
CA GLY A 161 4.43 -4.75 -5.25
C GLY A 161 5.25 -4.93 -6.53
N ASP A 162 4.81 -5.84 -7.39
CA ASP A 162 5.45 -6.18 -8.66
C ASP A 162 4.87 -5.46 -9.89
N ASN A 163 3.81 -4.66 -9.70
CA ASN A 163 3.03 -4.11 -10.80
C ASN A 163 2.52 -2.69 -10.51
N GLN A 164 1.75 -2.14 -11.47
CA GLN A 164 1.25 -0.77 -11.43
C GLN A 164 0.16 -0.49 -10.39
N MET A 165 -0.33 -1.49 -9.63
CA MET A 165 -1.46 -1.33 -8.72
C MET A 165 -1.17 -0.31 -7.62
N PHE A 166 0.01 -0.39 -7.01
CA PHE A 166 0.42 0.55 -5.98
C PHE A 166 0.53 1.98 -6.51
N ALA A 167 1.16 2.17 -7.67
CA ALA A 167 1.25 3.47 -8.33
C ALA A 167 -0.13 4.07 -8.64
N ARG A 168 -1.08 3.26 -9.12
CA ARG A 168 -2.47 3.68 -9.37
C ARG A 168 -3.21 4.05 -8.09
N TYR A 169 -3.03 3.26 -7.03
CA TYR A 169 -3.61 3.58 -5.72
C TYR A 169 -3.09 4.94 -5.21
N LEU A 170 -1.77 5.14 -5.23
CA LEU A 170 -1.15 6.38 -4.79
C LEU A 170 -1.59 7.58 -5.65
N ALA A 171 -1.63 7.42 -6.97
CA ALA A 171 -2.10 8.46 -7.87
C ALA A 171 -3.56 8.86 -7.57
N ASN A 172 -4.44 7.88 -7.36
CA ASN A 172 -5.82 8.14 -6.96
C ASN A 172 -5.90 8.87 -5.62
N ARG A 173 -5.10 8.46 -4.65
CA ARG A 173 -5.09 9.05 -3.31
C ARG A 173 -4.55 10.49 -3.31
N PHE A 174 -3.39 10.72 -3.92
CA PHE A 174 -2.70 12.00 -3.84
C PHE A 174 -3.19 13.05 -4.83
N ASN A 175 -3.73 12.64 -5.99
CA ASN A 175 -4.30 13.57 -6.96
C ASN A 175 -5.76 13.97 -6.66
N ARG A 176 -6.31 13.56 -5.53
CA ARG A 176 -7.71 13.77 -5.16
C ARG A 176 -8.11 15.25 -5.14
N TYR A 177 -7.24 16.11 -4.63
CA TYR A 177 -7.51 17.54 -4.43
C TYR A 177 -6.57 18.46 -5.20
N GLY A 178 -5.73 17.92 -6.03
CA GLY A 178 -4.80 18.63 -6.90
C GLY A 178 -3.93 17.62 -7.65
N ARG A 179 -3.60 17.92 -8.90
CA ARG A 179 -2.74 17.04 -9.70
C ARG A 179 -1.28 17.35 -9.41
N THR A 180 -0.49 16.31 -9.30
CA THR A 180 0.95 16.43 -9.27
C THR A 180 1.51 16.66 -10.68
N SER A 181 2.67 17.30 -10.75
CA SER A 181 3.45 17.52 -11.98
C SER A 181 4.93 17.49 -11.63
N ALA A 182 5.79 17.55 -12.63
CA ALA A 182 7.24 17.67 -12.42
C ALA A 182 7.60 18.92 -11.57
N ASP A 183 6.90 20.03 -11.81
CA ASP A 183 7.11 21.30 -11.09
C ASP A 183 6.42 21.36 -9.72
N ASN A 184 5.41 20.50 -9.51
CA ASN A 184 4.66 20.41 -8.25
C ASN A 184 4.48 18.93 -7.85
N PRO A 185 5.57 18.24 -7.52
CA PRO A 185 5.53 16.83 -7.13
C PRO A 185 5.02 16.67 -5.70
N ARG A 186 4.52 15.48 -5.39
CA ARG A 186 4.14 15.11 -4.02
C ARG A 186 5.37 14.71 -3.22
N LYS A 187 5.55 15.35 -2.07
CA LYS A 187 6.54 14.93 -1.08
C LYS A 187 6.20 13.54 -0.53
N VAL A 188 7.23 12.70 -0.41
CA VAL A 188 7.25 11.44 0.32
C VAL A 188 8.41 11.52 1.32
N ASP A 189 8.13 11.41 2.60
CA ASP A 189 9.18 11.61 3.62
C ASP A 189 10.18 10.47 3.66
N CYS A 190 9.71 9.24 3.38
CA CYS A 190 10.57 8.06 3.32
C CYS A 190 9.96 6.97 2.43
N ILE A 191 10.79 6.32 1.62
CA ILE A 191 10.50 5.02 1.01
C ILE A 191 11.35 3.98 1.74
N VAL A 192 10.74 2.91 2.22
CA VAL A 192 11.43 1.73 2.79
C VAL A 192 11.23 0.58 1.81
N VAL A 193 12.32 0.08 1.25
CA VAL A 193 12.33 -1.18 0.49
C VAL A 193 12.84 -2.26 1.44
N THR A 194 11.96 -3.15 1.86
CA THR A 194 12.28 -4.12 2.92
C THR A 194 13.39 -5.07 2.50
N HIS A 195 13.37 -5.52 1.26
CA HIS A 195 14.43 -6.36 0.69
C HIS A 195 14.47 -6.28 -0.85
N GLY A 196 15.39 -7.01 -1.46
CA GLY A 196 15.78 -6.85 -2.86
C GLY A 196 15.04 -7.75 -3.86
N ASP A 197 13.89 -8.30 -3.54
CA ASP A 197 13.06 -8.98 -4.54
C ASP A 197 12.13 -8.00 -5.27
N ALA A 198 11.89 -8.29 -6.54
CA ALA A 198 11.26 -7.38 -7.47
C ALA A 198 9.82 -7.01 -7.04
N ASP A 199 9.10 -7.94 -6.47
CA ASP A 199 7.73 -7.77 -5.98
C ASP A 199 7.60 -6.88 -4.72
N HIS A 200 8.69 -6.25 -4.29
CA HIS A 200 8.71 -5.22 -3.25
C HIS A 200 9.00 -3.83 -3.77
N PHE A 201 9.61 -3.69 -4.96
CA PHE A 201 9.96 -2.36 -5.45
C PHE A 201 9.61 -2.08 -6.93
N GLU A 202 9.19 -3.06 -7.73
CA GLU A 202 8.79 -2.78 -9.12
C GLU A 202 7.60 -1.84 -9.20
N GLY A 203 6.63 -1.93 -8.30
CA GLY A 203 5.53 -0.97 -8.23
C GLY A 203 5.95 0.45 -7.86
N LEU A 204 7.11 0.64 -7.21
CA LEU A 204 7.71 1.95 -7.00
C LEU A 204 8.32 2.50 -8.30
N ILE A 205 8.83 1.62 -9.18
CA ILE A 205 9.27 1.98 -10.54
C ILE A 205 8.05 2.41 -11.37
N GLU A 206 6.93 1.71 -11.23
CA GLU A 206 5.67 2.03 -11.93
C GLU A 206 5.14 3.43 -11.57
N ILE A 207 5.47 3.99 -10.39
CA ILE A 207 5.18 5.40 -10.07
C ILE A 207 5.91 6.31 -11.06
N HIS A 208 7.21 6.08 -11.27
CA HIS A 208 8.01 6.83 -12.24
C HIS A 208 7.49 6.63 -13.67
N ASP A 209 7.21 5.39 -14.04
CA ASP A 209 6.72 5.07 -15.39
C ASP A 209 5.34 5.72 -15.65
N SER A 210 4.52 5.90 -14.60
CA SER A 210 3.25 6.60 -14.71
C SER A 210 3.39 8.05 -15.19
N GLU A 211 4.53 8.69 -14.98
CA GLU A 211 4.79 10.08 -15.36
C GLU A 211 4.77 10.27 -16.89
N THR A 212 5.12 9.23 -17.63
CA THR A 212 5.17 9.23 -19.10
C THR A 212 3.84 8.88 -19.77
N LEU A 213 2.83 8.46 -18.99
CA LEU A 213 1.52 8.14 -19.54
C LEU A 213 0.96 9.32 -20.35
N PRO A 214 0.24 9.04 -21.47
CA PRO A 214 -0.28 10.07 -22.34
C PRO A 214 -1.07 11.14 -21.59
N ARG A 215 -0.89 12.41 -21.97
CA ARG A 215 -1.59 13.56 -21.39
C ARG A 215 -3.09 13.60 -21.75
N LEU A 216 -3.65 12.51 -22.24
CA LEU A 216 -5.08 12.40 -22.48
C LEU A 216 -5.81 12.69 -21.16
N GLU A 217 -6.77 13.58 -21.21
CA GLU A 217 -7.53 14.05 -20.05
C GLU A 217 -8.11 12.87 -19.23
N LYS A 218 -8.45 11.78 -19.93
CA LYS A 218 -8.97 10.54 -19.34
C LYS A 218 -7.96 9.71 -18.56
N GLN A 219 -6.64 9.94 -18.75
CA GLN A 219 -5.58 9.15 -18.08
C GLN A 219 -4.71 9.98 -17.13
N SER A 220 -4.86 11.29 -17.14
CA SER A 220 -4.05 12.19 -16.32
C SER A 220 -4.15 11.94 -14.80
N TYR A 221 -5.22 11.30 -14.35
CA TYR A 221 -5.38 10.92 -12.94
C TYR A 221 -4.51 9.72 -12.53
N LYS A 222 -3.96 8.98 -13.48
CA LYS A 222 -3.05 7.84 -13.24
C LYS A 222 -1.60 8.28 -13.08
N ARG A 223 -1.26 9.52 -13.43
CA ARG A 223 0.11 10.05 -13.35
C ARG A 223 0.38 10.55 -11.94
N LEU A 224 1.50 10.15 -11.39
CA LEU A 224 1.94 10.61 -10.08
C LEU A 224 3.41 11.02 -10.14
N PHE A 225 3.67 12.27 -9.75
CA PHE A 225 5.02 12.80 -9.57
C PHE A 225 5.33 12.90 -8.08
N ILE A 226 6.40 12.23 -7.66
CA ILE A 226 6.85 12.25 -6.27
C ILE A 226 8.30 12.71 -6.17
N TYR A 227 8.70 13.14 -4.97
CA TYR A 227 10.09 13.21 -4.54
C TYR A 227 10.20 12.65 -3.12
N PRO A 228 10.93 11.55 -2.92
CA PRO A 228 11.25 11.06 -1.61
C PRO A 228 12.42 11.84 -1.01
N GLU A 229 12.34 12.18 0.28
CA GLU A 229 13.50 12.76 0.99
C GLU A 229 14.46 11.68 1.48
N ARG A 230 13.96 10.47 1.72
CA ARG A 230 14.74 9.32 2.22
C ARG A 230 14.38 8.06 1.48
N VAL A 231 15.39 7.21 1.24
CA VAL A 231 15.21 5.85 0.74
C VAL A 231 16.04 4.91 1.60
N TYR A 232 15.35 4.02 2.30
CA TYR A 232 15.94 3.04 3.20
C TYR A 232 15.87 1.64 2.60
N HIS A 233 16.94 0.85 2.75
CA HIS A 233 17.07 -0.50 2.22
C HIS A 233 18.03 -1.33 3.10
N ASN A 234 18.07 -2.64 2.88
CA ASN A 234 18.93 -3.55 3.68
C ASN A 234 20.38 -3.67 3.18
N GLY A 235 20.72 -3.01 2.08
CA GLY A 235 22.06 -3.03 1.48
C GLY A 235 22.33 -4.18 0.50
N LEU A 236 21.43 -5.15 0.37
CA LEU A 236 21.56 -6.23 -0.60
C LEU A 236 21.12 -5.77 -2.00
N VAL A 237 22.01 -5.98 -2.97
CA VAL A 237 21.74 -5.72 -4.39
C VAL A 237 21.90 -7.01 -5.17
N LYS A 238 20.87 -7.45 -5.87
CA LYS A 238 20.89 -8.65 -6.68
C LYS A 238 21.73 -8.45 -7.94
N ARG A 239 22.76 -9.26 -8.10
CA ARG A 239 23.68 -9.25 -9.24
C ARG A 239 23.04 -9.97 -10.45
N PRO A 240 23.56 -9.78 -11.69
CA PRO A 240 23.11 -10.53 -12.85
C PRO A 240 23.26 -12.05 -12.66
N SER A 241 22.30 -12.82 -13.16
CA SER A 241 22.38 -14.28 -13.20
C SER A 241 23.48 -14.74 -14.14
N GLY A 242 24.29 -15.73 -13.73
CA GLY A 242 25.34 -16.33 -14.58
C GLY A 242 26.70 -16.43 -13.91
N GLY A 243 26.85 -15.92 -12.68
CA GLY A 243 28.04 -16.06 -11.85
C GLY A 243 27.91 -17.14 -10.77
N ASP A 244 28.95 -17.24 -9.93
CA ASP A 244 28.89 -18.01 -8.69
C ASP A 244 27.72 -17.53 -7.83
N LYS A 245 26.85 -18.45 -7.40
CA LYS A 245 25.71 -18.16 -6.52
C LYS A 245 26.15 -17.38 -5.28
N ALA A 246 27.33 -17.67 -4.77
CA ALA A 246 27.92 -16.98 -3.63
C ALA A 246 28.18 -15.48 -3.84
N GLN A 247 28.28 -15.05 -5.10
CA GLN A 247 28.52 -13.65 -5.46
C GLN A 247 27.26 -12.93 -5.94
N MET A 248 26.12 -13.63 -6.05
CA MET A 248 24.88 -13.03 -6.53
C MET A 248 24.33 -11.90 -5.63
N LEU A 249 24.76 -11.83 -4.37
CA LEU A 249 24.39 -10.80 -3.41
C LEU A 249 25.58 -9.88 -3.04
N GLY A 250 26.62 -9.84 -3.86
CA GLY A 250 27.83 -9.07 -3.62
C GLY A 250 28.98 -9.89 -3.02
N ARG A 251 30.03 -9.17 -2.60
CA ARG A 251 31.21 -9.82 -2.00
C ARG A 251 30.81 -10.55 -0.71
N SER A 252 31.34 -11.75 -0.53
CA SER A 252 31.09 -12.56 0.67
C SER A 252 32.37 -13.30 1.09
N GLU A 253 32.44 -13.61 2.38
CA GLU A 253 33.57 -14.27 3.00
C GLU A 253 33.10 -15.50 3.76
N LYS A 254 33.94 -16.58 3.77
CA LYS A 254 33.72 -17.76 4.58
C LYS A 254 34.43 -17.62 5.89
N VAL A 255 33.73 -17.83 6.98
CA VAL A 255 34.24 -17.73 8.33
C VAL A 255 33.76 -18.90 9.17
N LYS A 256 34.53 -19.28 10.18
CA LYS A 256 34.14 -20.33 11.12
C LYS A 256 33.29 -19.71 12.24
N ASP A 257 32.05 -20.14 12.34
CA ASP A 257 31.16 -19.72 13.42
C ASP A 257 31.68 -20.25 14.77
N PRO A 258 32.03 -19.41 15.73
CA PRO A 258 32.60 -19.84 17.00
C PRO A 258 31.59 -20.63 17.86
N GLY A 259 30.27 -20.40 17.70
CA GLY A 259 29.24 -21.09 18.46
C GLY A 259 28.99 -22.52 18.01
N THR A 260 29.03 -22.75 16.68
CA THR A 260 28.73 -24.06 16.09
C THR A 260 29.94 -24.78 15.55
N GLY A 261 31.09 -24.11 15.40
CA GLY A 261 32.32 -24.63 14.77
C GLY A 261 32.18 -24.84 13.25
N ARG A 262 31.06 -24.49 12.63
CA ARG A 262 30.79 -24.69 11.20
C ARG A 262 31.30 -23.51 10.37
N GLU A 263 31.67 -23.79 9.12
CA GLU A 263 31.92 -22.74 8.14
C GLU A 263 30.58 -22.14 7.70
N ILE A 264 30.45 -20.81 7.80
CA ILE A 264 29.33 -20.03 7.30
C ILE A 264 29.85 -18.99 6.32
N ARG A 265 28.98 -18.54 5.44
CA ARG A 265 29.27 -17.46 4.50
C ARG A 265 28.59 -16.16 4.99
N VAL A 266 29.34 -15.06 4.97
CA VAL A 266 28.89 -13.73 5.36
C VAL A 266 29.04 -12.79 4.16
N ILE A 267 27.97 -12.11 3.79
CA ILE A 267 27.93 -11.08 2.75
C ILE A 267 28.51 -9.81 3.35
N THR A 268 29.67 -9.38 2.85
CA THR A 268 30.38 -8.18 3.31
C THR A 268 30.22 -7.01 2.35
N GLY A 269 29.81 -7.28 1.09
CA GLY A 269 29.57 -6.26 0.06
C GLY A 269 28.18 -5.67 0.14
N LEU A 270 27.87 -4.96 1.24
CA LEU A 270 26.59 -4.29 1.44
C LEU A 270 26.65 -2.84 0.95
N GLU A 271 25.66 -2.43 0.19
CA GLU A 271 25.61 -1.12 -0.45
C GLU A 271 24.94 -0.07 0.48
N GLU A 272 25.56 1.09 0.61
CA GLU A 272 25.01 2.21 1.39
C GLU A 272 24.15 3.16 0.52
N ASN A 273 24.49 3.28 -0.76
CA ASN A 273 23.80 4.15 -1.69
C ASN A 273 23.65 3.50 -3.06
N LEU A 274 22.43 3.17 -3.42
CA LEU A 274 22.10 2.49 -4.67
C LEU A 274 22.48 3.29 -5.93
N LEU A 275 22.56 4.62 -5.86
CA LEU A 275 23.00 5.45 -7.00
C LEU A 275 24.49 5.31 -7.31
N LYS A 276 25.28 4.83 -6.36
CA LYS A 276 26.74 4.65 -6.53
C LYS A 276 27.13 3.27 -7.07
N VAL A 277 26.19 2.32 -7.12
CA VAL A 277 26.46 0.98 -7.62
C VAL A 277 26.55 1.01 -9.15
N ASP A 278 27.57 0.36 -9.73
CA ASP A 278 27.68 0.25 -11.19
C ASP A 278 26.46 -0.54 -11.74
N PRO A 279 25.71 0.01 -12.70
CA PRO A 279 24.60 -0.71 -13.31
C PRO A 279 24.98 -2.08 -13.91
N LYS A 280 26.23 -2.29 -14.30
CA LYS A 280 26.71 -3.59 -14.79
C LYS A 280 26.66 -4.67 -13.72
N GLU A 281 26.77 -4.28 -12.47
CA GLU A 281 26.69 -5.17 -11.31
C GLU A 281 25.29 -5.42 -10.79
N MET A 282 24.26 -4.88 -11.43
CA MET A 282 22.85 -5.02 -11.04
C MET A 282 22.10 -5.94 -12.01
N ASN A 283 21.11 -6.67 -11.50
CA ASN A 283 20.10 -7.32 -12.35
C ASN A 283 19.14 -6.28 -12.97
N GLN A 284 18.26 -6.69 -13.89
CA GLN A 284 17.39 -5.77 -14.61
C GLN A 284 16.42 -4.98 -13.71
N PRO A 285 15.71 -5.58 -12.72
CA PRO A 285 14.88 -4.82 -11.80
C PRO A 285 15.65 -3.72 -11.07
N PHE A 286 16.82 -4.00 -10.50
CA PHE A 286 17.64 -3.01 -9.81
C PHE A 286 18.14 -1.88 -10.74
N LYS A 287 18.46 -2.18 -12.01
CA LYS A 287 18.81 -1.14 -13.00
C LYS A 287 17.67 -0.16 -13.23
N LYS A 288 16.46 -0.68 -13.40
CA LYS A 288 15.25 0.14 -13.56
C LYS A 288 14.99 0.98 -12.30
N TRP A 289 15.11 0.36 -11.11
CA TRP A 289 14.95 1.05 -9.85
C TRP A 289 15.98 2.18 -9.67
N GLN A 290 17.25 1.92 -9.97
CA GLN A 290 18.28 2.96 -9.95
C GLN A 290 17.95 4.11 -10.90
N ALA A 291 17.43 3.82 -12.10
CA ALA A 291 17.03 4.86 -13.06
C ALA A 291 15.89 5.74 -12.52
N ALA A 292 14.88 5.13 -11.90
CA ALA A 292 13.80 5.87 -11.23
C ALA A 292 14.32 6.72 -10.06
N LEU A 293 15.21 6.15 -9.24
CA LEU A 293 15.84 6.86 -8.12
C LEU A 293 16.66 8.07 -8.55
N LYS A 294 17.35 8.02 -9.70
CA LYS A 294 18.08 9.17 -10.24
C LYS A 294 17.14 10.35 -10.53
N GLN A 295 15.99 10.08 -11.14
CA GLN A 295 14.99 11.11 -11.42
C GLN A 295 14.36 11.66 -10.15
N TYR A 296 14.12 10.80 -9.16
CA TYR A 296 13.62 11.22 -7.85
C TYR A 296 14.65 12.06 -7.09
N ASP A 297 15.95 11.74 -7.18
CA ASP A 297 17.04 12.47 -6.55
C ASP A 297 17.20 13.86 -7.16
N GLU A 298 17.20 13.97 -8.49
CA GLU A 298 17.21 15.26 -9.20
C GLU A 298 16.02 16.14 -8.77
N ARG A 299 14.84 15.54 -8.65
CA ARG A 299 13.64 16.25 -8.22
C ARG A 299 13.69 16.63 -6.75
N CYS A 300 14.18 15.76 -5.87
CA CYS A 300 14.40 16.07 -4.46
C CYS A 300 15.36 17.24 -4.31
N LEU A 301 16.48 17.23 -5.03
CA LEU A 301 17.45 18.32 -5.06
C LEU A 301 16.79 19.64 -5.51
N ALA A 302 15.98 19.60 -6.57
CA ALA A 302 15.29 20.80 -7.06
C ALA A 302 14.26 21.36 -6.06
N GLN A 303 13.57 20.50 -5.30
CA GLN A 303 12.55 20.92 -4.33
C GLN A 303 13.10 21.34 -2.98
N THR A 304 14.21 20.76 -2.54
CA THR A 304 14.71 20.89 -1.16
C THR A 304 16.11 21.50 -1.05
N GLY A 305 16.83 21.59 -2.16
CA GLY A 305 18.26 21.95 -2.19
C GLY A 305 19.20 20.82 -1.75
N LYS A 306 18.66 19.61 -1.50
CA LYS A 306 19.41 18.41 -1.10
C LYS A 306 18.92 17.20 -1.88
N GLY A 307 19.82 16.28 -2.23
CA GLY A 307 19.46 14.98 -2.78
C GLY A 307 18.83 14.06 -1.74
N ILE A 308 18.41 12.90 -2.19
CA ILE A 308 17.84 11.86 -1.34
C ILE A 308 18.86 11.37 -0.32
N GLU A 309 18.43 11.22 0.93
CA GLU A 309 19.18 10.51 1.95
C GLU A 309 19.01 8.99 1.73
N PHE A 310 20.04 8.33 1.18
CA PHE A 310 20.10 6.88 1.11
C PHE A 310 20.68 6.34 2.39
N ARG A 311 20.06 5.28 2.93
CA ARG A 311 20.56 4.66 4.15
C ARG A 311 20.28 3.15 4.16
N ARG A 312 21.34 2.38 4.38
CA ARG A 312 21.23 0.98 4.72
C ARG A 312 20.77 0.86 6.18
N ILE A 313 19.74 0.05 6.39
CA ILE A 313 19.11 -0.11 7.70
C ILE A 313 19.36 -1.53 8.23
N GLU A 314 19.70 -1.60 9.51
CA GLU A 314 19.89 -2.87 10.24
C GLU A 314 19.42 -2.73 11.69
N SER A 315 19.33 -3.86 12.40
CA SER A 315 18.85 -3.92 13.79
C SER A 315 19.55 -2.90 14.70
N GLY A 316 18.75 -2.16 15.47
CA GLY A 316 19.22 -1.14 16.41
C GLY A 316 19.33 0.27 15.81
N MET A 317 19.22 0.45 14.49
CA MET A 317 19.31 1.77 13.85
C MET A 317 18.00 2.58 13.98
N ASN A 318 17.47 2.66 15.19
CA ASN A 318 16.19 3.33 15.49
C ASN A 318 16.21 4.83 15.14
N ASN A 319 17.38 5.47 15.20
CA ASN A 319 17.57 6.89 14.87
C ASN A 319 17.31 7.22 13.40
N ALA A 320 17.27 6.22 12.51
CA ALA A 320 16.89 6.43 11.12
C ALA A 320 15.49 7.05 10.99
N PHE A 321 14.61 6.77 11.94
CA PHE A 321 13.23 7.22 11.97
C PHE A 321 12.98 8.39 12.93
N ASP A 322 14.01 9.09 13.36
CA ASP A 322 13.89 10.23 14.31
C ASP A 322 13.03 11.37 13.76
N PHE A 323 12.88 11.48 12.45
CA PHE A 323 11.99 12.45 11.82
C PHE A 323 10.50 12.24 12.19
N LEU A 324 10.12 11.06 12.70
CA LEU A 324 8.75 10.73 13.16
C LEU A 324 8.49 11.13 14.61
N LYS A 325 9.51 11.47 15.39
CA LYS A 325 9.38 11.82 16.83
C LYS A 325 8.42 12.97 17.07
N LYS A 326 8.42 13.98 16.16
CA LYS A 326 7.51 15.14 16.26
C LYS A 326 6.04 14.78 16.09
N SER A 327 5.76 13.67 15.43
CA SER A 327 4.41 13.11 15.26
C SER A 327 4.03 12.11 16.36
N GLY A 328 4.86 11.99 17.42
CA GLY A 328 4.62 11.11 18.56
C GLY A 328 4.85 9.64 18.27
N ILE A 329 5.54 9.32 17.16
CA ILE A 329 5.76 7.95 16.72
C ILE A 329 7.19 7.52 17.09
N LYS A 330 7.28 6.34 17.71
CA LYS A 330 8.54 5.65 18.00
C LYS A 330 8.68 4.46 17.06
N VAL A 331 9.89 4.29 16.51
CA VAL A 331 10.23 3.14 15.66
C VAL A 331 11.41 2.39 16.27
N GLU A 332 11.29 1.07 16.30
CA GLU A 332 12.39 0.15 16.64
C GLU A 332 12.69 -0.71 15.42
N VAL A 333 13.92 -0.63 14.92
CA VAL A 333 14.41 -1.49 13.84
C VAL A 333 14.93 -2.78 14.44
N LEU A 334 14.33 -3.90 14.07
CA LEU A 334 14.57 -5.20 14.67
C LEU A 334 15.44 -6.11 13.80
N ALA A 335 15.35 -5.96 12.45
CA ALA A 335 16.11 -6.73 11.48
C ALA A 335 16.43 -5.87 10.24
N PRO A 336 17.38 -6.29 9.38
CA PRO A 336 18.22 -7.50 9.50
C PRO A 336 19.21 -7.40 10.66
N ILE A 337 19.50 -8.55 11.28
CA ILE A 337 20.50 -8.63 12.36
C ILE A 337 21.84 -9.00 11.74
N PRO A 338 22.86 -8.13 11.80
CA PRO A 338 24.18 -8.44 11.25
C PRO A 338 24.85 -9.61 11.98
N THR A 339 25.78 -10.24 11.31
CA THR A 339 26.67 -11.26 11.86
C THR A 339 28.05 -10.65 11.99
N GLU A 340 28.65 -10.78 13.17
CA GLU A 340 29.99 -10.28 13.49
C GLU A 340 30.87 -11.43 14.01
N ILE A 341 31.93 -11.76 13.28
CA ILE A 341 32.89 -12.83 13.64
C ILE A 341 34.30 -12.32 13.36
N GLY A 342 35.04 -12.01 14.43
CA GLY A 342 36.34 -11.36 14.32
C GLY A 342 36.20 -10.00 13.62
N GLU A 343 36.93 -9.80 12.53
CA GLU A 343 36.89 -8.57 11.73
C GLU A 343 35.77 -8.60 10.65
N VAL A 344 35.15 -9.76 10.43
CA VAL A 344 34.12 -9.92 9.41
C VAL A 344 32.74 -9.49 9.96
N ARG A 345 32.16 -8.47 9.34
CA ARG A 345 30.81 -7.97 9.64
C ARG A 345 29.99 -7.93 8.37
N GLY A 346 28.77 -8.46 8.43
CA GLY A 346 27.86 -8.47 7.29
C GLY A 346 26.58 -9.24 7.55
N LEU A 347 25.97 -9.75 6.50
CA LEU A 347 24.75 -10.55 6.58
C LEU A 347 25.07 -12.01 6.25
N LYS A 348 24.69 -12.95 7.13
CA LYS A 348 24.90 -14.38 6.93
C LYS A 348 24.10 -14.87 5.73
N PHE A 349 24.69 -15.71 4.85
CA PHE A 349 23.88 -16.51 3.92
C PHE A 349 22.98 -17.47 4.69
N LEU A 350 21.71 -17.49 4.34
CA LEU A 350 20.72 -18.39 4.93
C LEU A 350 20.60 -19.67 4.09
N GLY A 351 20.28 -20.77 4.76
CA GLY A 351 20.17 -22.08 4.13
C GLY A 351 18.82 -22.28 3.45
N ALA A 352 18.79 -23.17 2.45
CA ALA A 352 17.54 -23.58 1.85
C ALA A 352 16.62 -24.25 2.88
N PRO A 353 15.32 -23.95 2.89
CA PRO A 353 14.37 -24.60 3.77
C PRO A 353 14.21 -26.08 3.42
N PRO A 354 13.82 -26.95 4.37
CA PRO A 354 13.62 -28.36 4.11
C PRO A 354 12.52 -28.58 3.07
N LYS A 355 12.75 -29.53 2.17
CA LYS A 355 11.76 -29.95 1.18
C LYS A 355 10.72 -30.86 1.83
N GLY A 356 9.45 -30.67 1.52
CA GLY A 356 8.35 -31.52 1.97
C GLY A 356 7.21 -30.76 2.63
N PRO A 357 6.08 -31.43 2.92
CA PRO A 357 4.97 -30.79 3.59
C PRO A 357 5.38 -30.38 5.01
N ARG A 358 5.18 -29.13 5.34
CA ARG A 358 5.34 -28.62 6.70
C ARG A 358 4.05 -28.86 7.45
N VAL A 359 4.10 -29.70 8.47
CA VAL A 359 2.98 -29.87 9.40
C VAL A 359 3.16 -28.80 10.48
N GLY A 360 2.35 -27.75 10.41
CA GLY A 360 2.43 -26.65 11.36
C GLY A 360 2.19 -27.12 12.79
N ASN A 361 3.18 -27.04 13.62
CA ASN A 361 3.13 -26.90 15.09
C ASN A 361 4.51 -26.86 15.73
N GLU A 362 5.45 -26.22 15.08
CA GLU A 362 6.86 -26.28 15.45
C GLU A 362 7.26 -25.17 16.42
N VAL A 363 6.37 -24.77 17.37
CA VAL A 363 6.75 -23.81 18.44
C VAL A 363 7.96 -24.31 19.21
N LEU A 364 8.12 -25.63 19.30
CA LEU A 364 9.20 -26.30 20.02
C LEU A 364 10.34 -26.75 19.12
N ASP A 365 10.24 -26.59 17.80
CA ASP A 365 11.34 -26.93 16.90
C ASP A 365 12.46 -25.90 17.00
N THR A 366 13.52 -26.28 17.70
CA THR A 366 14.75 -25.47 17.86
C THR A 366 15.86 -25.89 16.90
N ASN A 367 15.59 -26.85 16.01
CA ASN A 367 16.59 -27.39 15.11
C ASN A 367 16.85 -26.47 13.91
N ASP A 368 17.90 -25.65 13.99
CA ASP A 368 18.38 -24.82 12.89
C ASP A 368 19.16 -25.61 11.83
N ASP A 369 19.55 -26.86 12.12
CA ASP A 369 20.31 -27.74 11.21
C ASP A 369 19.50 -28.23 10.01
N LYS A 370 18.19 -27.95 10.01
CA LYS A 370 17.29 -28.23 8.89
C LYS A 370 17.56 -27.35 7.68
N PHE A 371 18.10 -26.14 7.87
CA PHE A 371 18.47 -25.23 6.78
C PHE A 371 19.86 -25.58 6.25
N LYS A 372 20.00 -25.82 4.95
CA LYS A 372 21.26 -26.32 4.38
C LYS A 372 21.76 -25.49 3.21
N GLY A 373 23.08 -25.32 3.17
CA GLY A 373 23.76 -24.64 2.08
C GLY A 373 23.51 -23.12 2.06
N ASP A 374 23.90 -22.50 0.96
CA ASP A 374 23.73 -21.08 0.69
C ASP A 374 22.57 -20.93 -0.31
N ASP A 375 21.43 -20.36 0.09
CA ASP A 375 20.29 -20.10 -0.77
C ASP A 375 20.09 -18.60 -0.96
N VAL A 376 20.16 -18.14 -2.20
CA VAL A 376 20.11 -16.72 -2.54
C VAL A 376 18.73 -16.12 -2.25
N ALA A 377 17.66 -16.79 -2.67
CA ALA A 377 16.29 -16.29 -2.49
C ALA A 377 15.93 -16.26 -1.00
N HIS A 378 16.23 -17.36 -0.28
CA HIS A 378 15.99 -17.44 1.15
C HIS A 378 16.80 -16.38 1.94
N THR A 379 18.03 -16.09 1.48
CA THR A 379 18.88 -15.04 2.09
C THR A 379 18.30 -13.64 1.87
N ILE A 380 17.81 -13.33 0.67
CA ILE A 380 17.22 -12.02 0.37
C ILE A 380 16.00 -11.77 1.26
N ASN A 381 15.08 -12.72 1.31
CA ASN A 381 13.84 -12.63 2.10
C ASN A 381 14.15 -12.56 3.60
N GLY A 382 15.01 -13.44 4.10
CA GLY A 382 15.36 -13.49 5.52
C GLY A 382 16.08 -12.26 6.06
N HIS A 383 16.65 -11.43 5.17
CA HIS A 383 17.23 -10.14 5.56
C HIS A 383 16.30 -8.94 5.26
N SER A 384 14.99 -9.17 5.24
CA SER A 384 14.01 -8.09 5.23
C SER A 384 14.23 -7.12 6.38
N ILE A 385 14.00 -5.81 6.11
CA ILE A 385 13.91 -4.81 7.18
C ILE A 385 12.65 -5.09 7.97
N VAL A 386 12.82 -5.36 9.25
CA VAL A 386 11.71 -5.52 10.21
C VAL A 386 11.74 -4.35 11.17
N PHE A 387 10.63 -3.68 11.31
CA PHE A 387 10.52 -2.59 12.28
C PHE A 387 9.17 -2.56 12.96
N ARG A 388 9.18 -2.20 14.26
CA ARG A 388 8.00 -1.98 15.06
C ARG A 388 7.75 -0.48 15.22
N LEU A 389 6.59 -0.03 14.77
CA LEU A 389 6.10 1.33 14.96
C LEU A 389 5.17 1.35 16.17
N THR A 390 5.39 2.29 17.09
CA THR A 390 4.55 2.50 18.26
C THR A 390 3.99 3.92 18.24
N TYR A 391 2.68 4.04 18.33
CA TYR A 391 1.98 5.31 18.49
C TYR A 391 1.02 5.22 19.69
N GLY A 392 1.27 6.04 20.70
CA GLY A 392 0.59 5.89 21.99
C GLY A 392 0.80 4.50 22.56
N LYS A 393 -0.28 3.74 22.72
CA LYS A 393 -0.25 2.35 23.21
C LYS A 393 -0.33 1.31 22.11
N ILE A 394 -0.52 1.70 20.86
CA ILE A 394 -0.69 0.80 19.72
C ILE A 394 0.64 0.49 19.05
N ARG A 395 0.89 -0.78 18.79
CA ARG A 395 2.11 -1.33 18.20
C ARG A 395 1.80 -2.00 16.86
N LEU A 396 2.51 -1.60 15.82
CA LEU A 396 2.42 -2.19 14.49
C LEU A 396 3.78 -2.81 14.12
N LEU A 397 3.80 -4.06 13.68
CA LEU A 397 4.99 -4.76 13.23
C LEU A 397 4.92 -5.00 11.72
N LEU A 398 5.92 -4.50 10.98
CA LEU A 398 6.09 -4.69 9.55
C LEU A 398 7.34 -5.56 9.34
N THR A 399 7.23 -6.60 8.50
CA THR A 399 8.20 -7.70 8.47
C THR A 399 8.79 -8.01 7.10
N GLY A 400 8.29 -7.37 6.01
CA GLY A 400 8.66 -7.78 4.65
C GLY A 400 8.41 -9.28 4.45
N ASP A 401 9.38 -9.97 3.90
CA ASP A 401 9.33 -11.41 3.60
C ASP A 401 10.23 -12.27 4.50
N LEU A 402 10.30 -11.89 5.78
CA LEU A 402 11.05 -12.66 6.77
C LEU A 402 10.67 -14.14 6.70
N ASN A 403 11.64 -15.03 6.86
CA ASN A 403 11.47 -16.48 6.76
C ASN A 403 11.80 -17.20 8.07
N ASP A 404 11.48 -18.49 8.16
CA ASP A 404 11.63 -19.30 9.38
C ASP A 404 13.02 -19.18 10.03
N GLU A 405 14.13 -19.26 9.26
CA GLU A 405 15.51 -19.17 9.83
C GLU A 405 15.75 -17.80 10.48
N ALA A 406 15.35 -16.72 9.79
CA ALA A 406 15.51 -15.36 10.28
C ALA A 406 14.56 -15.05 11.43
N GLU A 407 13.30 -15.52 11.37
CA GLU A 407 12.32 -15.40 12.45
C GLU A 407 12.80 -16.03 13.75
N ARG A 408 13.44 -17.22 13.67
CA ARG A 408 14.06 -17.89 14.82
C ARG A 408 15.17 -17.06 15.43
N LYS A 409 16.07 -16.53 14.58
CA LYS A 409 17.15 -15.63 15.04
C LYS A 409 16.56 -14.41 15.74
N LEU A 410 15.59 -13.76 15.10
CA LEU A 410 14.95 -12.58 15.63
C LEU A 410 14.22 -12.87 16.96
N THR A 411 13.55 -14.02 17.08
CA THR A 411 12.88 -14.44 18.31
C THR A 411 13.87 -14.67 19.45
N ARG A 412 15.02 -15.29 19.18
CA ARG A 412 16.06 -15.48 20.20
C ARG A 412 16.65 -14.15 20.70
N GLU A 413 16.88 -13.21 19.81
CA GLU A 413 17.62 -11.98 20.12
C GLU A 413 16.74 -10.79 20.51
N ARG A 414 15.47 -10.74 20.07
CA ARG A 414 14.58 -9.58 20.18
C ARG A 414 13.17 -9.91 20.66
N LYS A 415 12.94 -11.03 21.33
CA LYS A 415 11.63 -11.56 21.70
C LYS A 415 10.71 -10.49 22.31
N GLU A 416 11.21 -9.70 23.25
CA GLU A 416 10.43 -8.68 23.97
C GLU A 416 9.97 -7.52 23.09
N SER A 417 10.67 -7.30 21.97
CA SER A 417 10.32 -6.25 21.01
C SER A 417 9.36 -6.73 19.91
N LEU A 418 9.00 -8.02 19.86
CA LEU A 418 8.16 -8.57 18.80
C LEU A 418 6.66 -8.33 19.02
N ARG A 419 6.22 -8.22 20.27
CA ARG A 419 4.78 -8.07 20.58
C ARG A 419 4.16 -6.88 19.82
N ALA A 420 3.09 -7.17 19.07
CA ALA A 420 2.40 -6.18 18.25
C ALA A 420 0.88 -6.36 18.30
N ASP A 421 0.13 -5.28 18.11
CA ASP A 421 -1.32 -5.29 18.05
C ASP A 421 -1.81 -5.49 16.62
N VAL A 422 -1.10 -4.88 15.67
CA VAL A 422 -1.28 -5.07 14.23
C VAL A 422 -0.01 -5.66 13.64
N PHE A 423 -0.15 -6.74 12.91
CA PHE A 423 0.94 -7.51 12.35
C PHE A 423 0.80 -7.64 10.83
N LYS A 424 1.73 -7.06 10.07
CA LYS A 424 1.90 -7.41 8.66
C LYS A 424 2.61 -8.75 8.59
N VAL A 425 1.89 -9.76 8.14
CA VAL A 425 2.37 -11.15 8.08
C VAL A 425 3.49 -11.27 7.04
N PRO A 426 4.62 -11.93 7.35
CA PRO A 426 5.72 -12.04 6.41
C PRO A 426 5.42 -12.93 5.22
N HIS A 427 6.16 -12.70 4.13
CA HIS A 427 6.30 -13.54 2.95
C HIS A 427 4.93 -13.98 2.38
N HIS A 428 4.02 -13.00 2.23
CA HIS A 428 2.68 -13.17 1.64
C HIS A 428 1.85 -14.30 2.26
N GLY A 429 2.22 -14.76 3.45
CA GLY A 429 1.57 -15.89 4.08
C GLY A 429 2.12 -17.25 3.66
N SER A 430 3.41 -17.32 3.33
CA SER A 430 4.14 -18.56 3.05
C SER A 430 4.05 -19.58 4.19
N ALA A 431 4.24 -20.86 3.89
CA ALA A 431 4.41 -21.90 4.90
C ALA A 431 5.80 -21.89 5.56
N ASP A 432 6.69 -21.00 5.16
CA ASP A 432 8.03 -20.82 5.67
C ASP A 432 8.05 -19.85 6.85
N PHE A 433 7.58 -20.29 8.00
CA PHE A 433 7.42 -19.49 9.22
C PHE A 433 7.75 -20.25 10.49
N SER A 434 8.08 -19.53 11.55
CA SER A 434 8.32 -20.05 12.90
C SER A 434 7.09 -19.86 13.80
N GLY A 435 6.58 -20.93 14.37
CA GLY A 435 5.50 -20.85 15.37
C GLY A 435 5.91 -20.09 16.62
N ALA A 436 7.18 -20.18 17.05
CA ALA A 436 7.71 -19.42 18.17
C ALA A 436 7.72 -17.90 17.90
N PHE A 437 8.00 -17.50 16.66
CA PHE A 437 7.91 -16.11 16.24
C PHE A 437 6.46 -15.61 16.32
N LEU A 438 5.51 -16.32 15.73
CA LEU A 438 4.09 -15.96 15.79
C LEU A 438 3.59 -15.87 17.22
N GLN A 439 4.01 -16.78 18.09
CA GLN A 439 3.68 -16.75 19.52
C GLN A 439 4.27 -15.50 20.21
N ALA A 440 5.50 -15.10 19.88
CA ALA A 440 6.12 -13.90 20.44
C ALA A 440 5.44 -12.61 19.96
N VAL A 441 5.02 -12.56 18.68
CA VAL A 441 4.27 -11.43 18.13
C VAL A 441 2.88 -11.34 18.75
N SER A 442 2.17 -12.46 18.86
CA SER A 442 0.85 -12.58 19.47
C SER A 442 -0.11 -11.43 19.06
N PRO A 443 -0.46 -11.33 17.77
CA PRO A 443 -1.20 -10.19 17.25
C PRO A 443 -2.70 -10.23 17.62
N VAL A 444 -3.35 -9.06 17.58
CA VAL A 444 -4.82 -8.94 17.60
C VAL A 444 -5.36 -8.92 16.18
N ILE A 445 -4.65 -8.22 15.29
CA ILE A 445 -4.99 -8.07 13.88
C ILE A 445 -3.79 -8.51 13.05
N SER A 446 -4.00 -9.47 12.16
CA SER A 446 -3.01 -9.91 11.18
C SER A 446 -3.45 -9.48 9.78
N VAL A 447 -2.52 -8.90 9.01
CA VAL A 447 -2.75 -8.51 7.62
C VAL A 447 -1.80 -9.28 6.72
N VAL A 448 -2.35 -10.09 5.83
CA VAL A 448 -1.62 -10.84 4.81
C VAL A 448 -1.74 -10.07 3.50
N SER A 449 -0.62 -9.60 2.97
CA SER A 449 -0.55 -9.03 1.63
C SER A 449 -0.31 -10.16 0.65
N SER A 450 -1.33 -10.54 -0.09
CA SER A 450 -1.30 -11.70 -0.99
C SER A 450 -2.24 -11.47 -2.16
N GLY A 451 -1.85 -11.97 -3.32
CA GLY A 451 -2.68 -12.05 -4.51
C GLY A 451 -2.05 -13.03 -5.50
N ASP A 452 -2.85 -13.99 -5.96
CA ASP A 452 -2.37 -15.13 -6.75
C ASP A 452 -2.71 -14.99 -8.25
N GLU A 453 -2.77 -13.77 -8.77
CA GLU A 453 -3.13 -13.54 -10.18
C GLU A 453 -1.94 -13.56 -11.14
N SER A 454 -0.78 -14.03 -10.71
CA SER A 454 0.38 -14.16 -11.61
C SER A 454 0.18 -15.33 -12.57
N ALA A 455 -0.10 -15.03 -13.84
CA ALA A 455 -0.28 -16.00 -14.92
C ALA A 455 0.96 -16.89 -15.18
N ARG A 456 2.05 -16.73 -14.44
CA ARG A 456 3.34 -17.39 -14.71
C ARG A 456 3.85 -18.30 -13.60
N LYS A 457 3.43 -18.10 -12.34
CA LYS A 457 3.81 -18.94 -11.19
C LYS A 457 2.70 -18.90 -10.16
N GLU A 458 2.07 -20.02 -9.92
CA GLU A 458 1.10 -20.17 -8.85
C GLU A 458 1.84 -20.24 -7.51
N PHE A 459 2.03 -19.10 -6.87
CA PHE A 459 2.35 -19.06 -5.45
C PHE A 459 1.03 -19.12 -4.68
N ILE A 460 0.67 -20.30 -4.21
CA ILE A 460 -0.56 -20.49 -3.44
C ILE A 460 -0.33 -19.87 -2.05
N HIS A 461 -0.54 -18.59 -1.92
CA HIS A 461 -0.50 -17.83 -0.68
C HIS A 461 -1.86 -17.17 -0.41
N PRO A 462 -2.28 -17.02 0.86
CA PRO A 462 -1.65 -17.55 2.07
C PRO A 462 -1.86 -19.07 2.24
N ARG A 463 -0.92 -19.72 2.92
CA ARG A 463 -1.03 -21.15 3.24
C ARG A 463 -1.96 -21.40 4.42
N ALA A 464 -2.78 -22.44 4.32
CA ALA A 464 -3.72 -22.81 5.37
C ALA A 464 -3.05 -23.05 6.74
N THR A 465 -1.84 -23.63 6.75
CA THR A 465 -1.04 -23.86 7.95
C THR A 465 -0.71 -22.56 8.66
N LEU A 466 -0.33 -21.51 7.93
CA LEU A 466 -0.07 -20.20 8.51
C LEU A 466 -1.35 -19.57 9.04
N ILE A 467 -2.44 -19.57 8.28
CA ILE A 467 -3.74 -19.03 8.73
C ILE A 467 -4.19 -19.71 10.02
N GLY A 468 -4.09 -21.03 10.10
CA GLY A 468 -4.39 -21.78 11.33
C GLY A 468 -3.48 -21.38 12.51
N SER A 469 -2.20 -21.14 12.24
CA SER A 469 -1.23 -20.69 13.27
C SER A 469 -1.49 -19.27 13.74
N LEU A 470 -1.87 -18.35 12.84
CA LEU A 470 -2.29 -16.99 13.21
C LEU A 470 -3.52 -17.02 14.11
N GLY A 471 -4.50 -17.87 13.81
CA GLY A 471 -5.66 -18.09 14.68
C GLY A 471 -5.27 -18.64 16.06
N LYS A 472 -4.31 -19.57 16.11
CA LYS A 472 -3.84 -20.18 17.36
C LYS A 472 -3.05 -19.22 18.25
N PHE A 473 -2.18 -18.40 17.67
CA PHE A 473 -1.26 -17.52 18.40
C PHE A 473 -1.77 -16.09 18.54
N GLY A 474 -2.92 -15.77 17.98
CA GLY A 474 -3.57 -14.49 18.16
C GLY A 474 -3.94 -14.26 19.63
N ARG A 475 -3.80 -13.02 20.08
CA ARG A 475 -3.96 -12.61 21.50
C ARG A 475 -5.41 -12.45 21.95
N SER A 476 -6.29 -12.08 21.05
CA SER A 476 -7.73 -12.00 21.32
C SER A 476 -8.37 -13.37 21.18
N GLY A 477 -9.46 -13.63 21.90
CA GLY A 477 -10.24 -14.87 21.73
C GLY A 477 -10.74 -15.09 20.29
N GLU A 478 -10.81 -14.00 19.50
CA GLU A 478 -11.20 -13.97 18.09
C GLU A 478 -10.21 -13.10 17.30
N PRO A 479 -9.01 -13.60 16.97
CA PRO A 479 -8.02 -12.83 16.21
C PRO A 479 -8.52 -12.54 14.80
N LEU A 480 -8.37 -11.30 14.36
CA LEU A 480 -8.76 -10.90 13.00
C LEU A 480 -7.62 -11.16 12.02
N ILE A 481 -7.95 -11.82 10.91
CA ILE A 481 -7.02 -12.08 9.81
C ILE A 481 -7.60 -11.49 8.53
N PHE A 482 -6.93 -10.50 7.98
CA PHE A 482 -7.27 -9.90 6.70
C PHE A 482 -6.30 -10.37 5.62
N VAL A 483 -6.82 -10.72 4.46
CA VAL A 483 -6.05 -11.01 3.24
C VAL A 483 -6.41 -9.95 2.20
N THR A 484 -5.43 -9.21 1.70
CA THR A 484 -5.69 -8.03 0.84
C THR A 484 -6.46 -8.39 -0.43
N GLU A 485 -6.19 -9.54 -1.04
CA GLU A 485 -6.93 -10.01 -2.20
C GLU A 485 -8.40 -10.30 -1.92
N LEU A 486 -8.70 -10.93 -0.78
CA LEU A 486 -10.08 -11.31 -0.43
C LEU A 486 -10.97 -10.10 -0.14
N VAL A 487 -10.40 -8.95 0.20
CA VAL A 487 -11.13 -7.70 0.39
C VAL A 487 -11.21 -6.86 -0.88
N ALA A 488 -10.68 -7.34 -2.00
CA ALA A 488 -10.86 -6.71 -3.30
C ALA A 488 -12.30 -6.85 -3.78
N PHE A 489 -12.79 -5.86 -4.49
CA PHE A 489 -14.13 -5.86 -5.04
C PHE A 489 -14.11 -6.16 -6.53
N PHE A 490 -14.89 -7.17 -6.94
CA PHE A 490 -14.99 -7.60 -8.33
C PHE A 490 -16.37 -7.28 -8.91
N GLU A 491 -16.40 -6.77 -10.14
CA GLU A 491 -17.62 -6.62 -10.93
C GLU A 491 -17.73 -7.76 -11.92
N VAL A 492 -18.93 -8.30 -12.10
CA VAL A 492 -19.23 -9.16 -13.23
C VAL A 492 -19.26 -8.31 -14.50
N VAL A 493 -18.37 -8.62 -15.44
CA VAL A 493 -18.32 -7.97 -16.74
C VAL A 493 -18.65 -9.00 -17.81
N GLY A 494 -19.64 -8.72 -18.62
CA GLY A 494 -20.10 -9.64 -19.67
C GLY A 494 -21.59 -9.51 -19.87
N PRO A 495 -22.17 -10.27 -20.76
CA PRO A 495 -23.59 -10.24 -20.99
C PRO A 495 -24.33 -10.65 -19.72
N THR A 496 -25.02 -9.70 -19.12
CA THR A 496 -25.92 -9.93 -17.98
C THR A 496 -27.24 -10.57 -18.41
N SER A 497 -27.42 -10.80 -19.71
CA SER A 497 -28.58 -11.45 -20.27
C SER A 497 -28.34 -12.96 -20.47
N PRO A 498 -29.42 -13.78 -20.54
CA PRO A 498 -29.32 -15.22 -20.84
C PRO A 498 -28.72 -15.53 -22.21
N GLU A 499 -28.57 -14.55 -23.07
CA GLU A 499 -27.99 -14.65 -24.40
C GLU A 499 -26.47 -14.52 -24.35
N CYS A 500 -25.81 -15.45 -23.66
CA CYS A 500 -24.35 -15.47 -23.57
C CYS A 500 -23.72 -15.88 -24.88
N HIS A 501 -22.79 -15.08 -25.40
CA HIS A 501 -21.97 -15.46 -26.53
C HIS A 501 -21.04 -16.61 -26.14
N GLU A 502 -20.91 -17.61 -27.01
CA GLU A 502 -19.93 -18.67 -26.85
C GLU A 502 -18.51 -18.07 -26.92
N MET A 503 -17.80 -18.13 -25.80
CA MET A 503 -16.36 -17.84 -25.80
C MET A 503 -15.58 -19.14 -25.84
N LYS A 504 -14.50 -19.17 -26.62
CA LYS A 504 -13.59 -20.31 -26.69
C LYS A 504 -12.92 -20.53 -25.34
N GLU A 505 -12.75 -21.80 -24.96
CA GLU A 505 -12.16 -22.19 -23.67
C GLU A 505 -10.77 -21.57 -23.44
N GLY A 506 -10.53 -21.10 -22.26
CA GLY A 506 -9.17 -20.85 -21.73
C GLY A 506 -8.52 -19.53 -22.09
N ILE A 507 -9.25 -18.50 -22.51
CA ILE A 507 -8.66 -17.19 -22.80
C ILE A 507 -8.83 -16.27 -21.58
N ALA A 508 -7.73 -15.97 -20.90
CA ALA A 508 -7.66 -14.83 -20.02
C ALA A 508 -7.67 -13.56 -20.89
N LEU A 509 -8.75 -12.81 -20.85
CA LEU A 509 -8.80 -11.51 -21.51
C LEU A 509 -8.07 -10.50 -20.62
N VAL A 510 -6.92 -10.06 -21.08
CA VAL A 510 -6.25 -8.89 -20.49
C VAL A 510 -6.82 -7.66 -21.17
N GLN A 511 -7.77 -7.01 -20.55
CA GLN A 511 -8.31 -5.74 -21.00
C GLN A 511 -7.73 -4.62 -20.11
N ASP A 512 -7.04 -3.66 -20.73
CA ASP A 512 -6.41 -2.53 -20.02
C ASP A 512 -5.39 -2.95 -18.91
N ASN A 513 -4.60 -4.00 -19.15
CA ASN A 513 -3.66 -4.58 -18.16
C ASN A 513 -4.32 -5.12 -16.88
N GLN A 514 -5.59 -5.47 -16.93
CA GLN A 514 -6.29 -6.15 -15.84
C GLN A 514 -6.58 -7.59 -16.24
N ALA A 515 -6.19 -8.54 -15.40
CA ALA A 515 -6.60 -9.92 -15.56
C ALA A 515 -8.12 -10.02 -15.37
N VAL A 516 -8.78 -10.66 -16.31
CA VAL A 516 -10.21 -10.97 -16.24
C VAL A 516 -10.35 -12.47 -16.02
N LEU A 517 -10.84 -12.87 -14.86
CA LEU A 517 -11.13 -14.26 -14.59
C LEU A 517 -12.38 -14.66 -15.36
N ILE A 518 -12.24 -15.64 -16.26
CA ILE A 518 -13.36 -16.21 -17.01
C ILE A 518 -13.76 -17.52 -16.38
N LYS A 519 -14.98 -17.61 -15.87
CA LYS A 519 -15.56 -18.83 -15.34
C LYS A 519 -16.66 -19.33 -16.25
N LYS A 520 -16.53 -20.59 -16.69
CA LYS A 520 -17.58 -21.27 -17.45
C LYS A 520 -18.61 -21.85 -16.48
N ILE A 521 -19.87 -21.48 -16.65
CA ILE A 521 -20.98 -22.07 -15.91
C ILE A 521 -21.96 -22.63 -16.96
N GLY A 522 -21.94 -23.95 -17.18
CA GLY A 522 -22.68 -24.57 -18.27
C GLY A 522 -22.16 -24.11 -19.64
N LYS A 523 -23.05 -23.52 -20.46
CA LYS A 523 -22.70 -22.90 -21.75
C LYS A 523 -22.42 -21.40 -21.65
N ALA A 524 -22.55 -20.80 -20.46
CA ALA A 524 -22.36 -19.36 -20.23
C ALA A 524 -20.99 -19.07 -19.65
N PHE A 525 -20.40 -17.95 -20.06
CA PHE A 525 -19.14 -17.44 -19.54
C PHE A 525 -19.40 -16.14 -18.79
N PHE A 526 -18.85 -16.05 -17.59
CA PHE A 526 -18.84 -14.81 -16.82
C PHE A 526 -17.39 -14.36 -16.69
N ALA A 527 -17.15 -13.10 -16.98
CA ALA A 527 -15.88 -12.46 -16.73
C ALA A 527 -16.03 -11.59 -15.47
N PHE A 528 -15.02 -11.61 -14.62
CA PHE A 528 -14.93 -10.78 -13.44
C PHE A 528 -13.79 -9.81 -13.64
N ARG A 529 -14.07 -8.54 -13.38
CA ARG A 529 -13.06 -7.48 -13.38
C ARG A 529 -12.93 -6.92 -11.98
N ARG A 530 -11.71 -6.74 -11.52
CA ARG A 530 -11.46 -6.05 -10.26
C ARG A 530 -11.95 -4.59 -10.39
N ALA A 531 -12.94 -4.23 -9.58
CA ALA A 531 -13.57 -2.92 -9.62
C ALA A 531 -13.00 -1.95 -8.59
N ALA A 532 -12.41 -2.48 -7.51
CA ALA A 532 -11.79 -1.69 -6.46
C ALA A 532 -10.51 -2.36 -5.96
N PHE A 533 -9.61 -1.55 -5.40
CA PHE A 533 -8.45 -2.08 -4.69
C PHE A 533 -8.91 -2.86 -3.46
N GLY A 534 -8.28 -3.99 -3.18
CA GLY A 534 -8.31 -4.61 -1.87
C GLY A 534 -7.52 -3.72 -0.91
N LEU A 535 -8.18 -3.21 0.11
CA LEU A 535 -7.57 -2.31 1.08
C LEU A 535 -7.94 -2.74 2.48
N VAL A 536 -6.92 -2.96 3.29
CA VAL A 536 -7.07 -3.08 4.74
C VAL A 536 -6.55 -1.78 5.35
N ARG A 537 -7.43 -1.05 6.02
CA ARG A 537 -7.12 0.25 6.59
C ARG A 537 -7.09 0.19 8.09
N VAL A 538 -5.95 0.55 8.65
CA VAL A 538 -5.75 0.67 10.09
C VAL A 538 -5.69 2.15 10.46
N ARG A 539 -6.44 2.51 11.48
CA ARG A 539 -6.52 3.87 12.03
C ARG A 539 -6.35 3.82 13.53
N THR A 540 -5.59 4.76 14.07
CA THR A 540 -5.45 4.87 15.53
C THR A 540 -5.07 6.29 15.94
N ASP A 541 -5.54 6.70 17.11
CA ASP A 541 -5.11 7.91 17.82
C ASP A 541 -4.12 7.59 18.96
N GLY A 542 -3.66 6.33 19.02
CA GLY A 542 -2.76 5.82 20.04
C GLY A 542 -3.46 5.14 21.21
N VAL A 543 -4.79 5.20 21.30
CA VAL A 543 -5.63 4.54 22.32
C VAL A 543 -6.73 3.71 21.66
N ARG A 544 -7.44 4.30 20.72
CA ARG A 544 -8.43 3.60 19.89
C ARG A 544 -7.75 3.04 18.66
N LEU A 545 -8.12 1.82 18.28
CA LEU A 545 -7.66 1.14 17.08
C LEU A 545 -8.89 0.74 16.26
N LEU A 546 -8.94 1.14 14.99
CA LEU A 546 -9.96 0.74 14.04
C LEU A 546 -9.29 0.05 12.86
N VAL A 547 -9.80 -1.09 12.46
CA VAL A 547 -9.48 -1.70 11.17
C VAL A 547 -10.74 -1.81 10.34
N TYR A 548 -10.66 -1.43 9.07
CA TYR A 548 -11.81 -1.53 8.18
C TYR A 548 -11.41 -1.79 6.73
N THR A 549 -12.33 -2.38 6.00
CA THR A 549 -12.24 -2.64 4.57
C THR A 549 -13.58 -2.37 3.88
N ASN A 550 -13.65 -2.54 2.56
CA ASN A 550 -14.91 -2.51 1.85
C ASN A 550 -15.67 -3.82 2.07
N SER A 551 -16.96 -3.76 2.33
CA SER A 551 -17.80 -4.92 2.58
C SER A 551 -18.75 -5.19 1.41
N GLY A 552 -18.47 -6.20 0.62
CA GLY A 552 -19.33 -6.72 -0.45
C GLY A 552 -19.72 -5.73 -1.55
N GLN A 553 -19.84 -4.44 -1.21
CA GLN A 553 -20.07 -3.33 -2.11
C GLN A 553 -19.09 -2.21 -1.81
N ALA A 554 -18.58 -1.56 -2.83
CA ALA A 554 -17.57 -0.51 -2.68
C ALA A 554 -18.06 0.72 -1.86
N SER A 555 -19.37 0.88 -1.70
CA SER A 555 -19.98 1.95 -0.89
C SER A 555 -20.18 1.58 0.58
N LEU A 556 -20.00 0.31 0.95
CA LEU A 556 -20.12 -0.18 2.32
C LEU A 556 -18.74 -0.50 2.90
N LYS A 557 -18.67 -0.52 4.22
CA LYS A 557 -17.44 -0.87 4.95
C LYS A 557 -17.75 -1.90 6.02
N GLU A 558 -16.84 -2.82 6.17
CA GLU A 558 -16.75 -3.72 7.31
C GLU A 558 -15.68 -3.18 8.25
N ALA A 559 -15.98 -3.04 9.53
CA ALA A 559 -15.11 -2.38 10.49
C ALA A 559 -15.11 -3.10 11.85
N TYR A 560 -13.94 -3.12 12.48
CA TYR A 560 -13.72 -3.67 13.82
C TYR A 560 -12.94 -2.65 14.64
N ALA A 561 -13.44 -2.37 15.85
CA ALA A 561 -12.87 -1.38 16.75
C ALA A 561 -12.32 -2.02 18.01
N TYR A 562 -11.24 -1.44 18.53
CA TYR A 562 -10.63 -1.81 19.80
C TYR A 562 -10.30 -0.55 20.59
N THR A 563 -10.28 -0.68 21.91
CA THR A 563 -9.75 0.35 22.82
C THR A 563 -8.69 -0.29 23.70
N VAL A 564 -7.57 0.39 23.89
CA VAL A 564 -6.49 -0.13 24.72
C VAL A 564 -6.75 0.23 26.17
N GLY A 565 -6.82 -0.80 27.03
CA GLY A 565 -7.02 -0.69 28.45
C GLY A 565 -5.83 -0.08 29.21
N SER A 566 -5.96 -0.02 30.52
CA SER A 566 -4.87 0.44 31.43
C SER A 566 -3.67 -0.51 31.41
N ASP A 567 -3.91 -1.78 31.19
CA ASP A 567 -2.91 -2.85 31.05
C ASP A 567 -2.13 -2.81 29.74
N GLY A 568 -2.50 -1.92 28.80
CA GLY A 568 -1.88 -1.80 27.49
C GLY A 568 -2.35 -2.84 26.47
N GLU A 569 -3.46 -3.55 26.77
CA GLU A 569 -4.03 -4.56 25.88
C GLU A 569 -5.25 -4.03 25.12
N PRO A 570 -5.33 -4.26 23.79
CA PRO A 570 -6.52 -3.94 23.03
C PRO A 570 -7.68 -4.88 23.38
N VAL A 571 -8.82 -4.30 23.72
CA VAL A 571 -10.08 -5.02 23.93
C VAL A 571 -11.09 -4.60 22.88
N PRO A 572 -11.94 -5.50 22.36
CA PRO A 572 -12.99 -5.15 21.40
C PRO A 572 -13.87 -4.01 21.92
N ALA A 573 -14.24 -3.12 21.04
CA ALA A 573 -15.09 -1.97 21.33
C ALA A 573 -16.18 -1.84 20.28
N GLU A 574 -17.26 -1.17 20.63
CA GLU A 574 -18.33 -0.88 19.68
C GLU A 574 -17.84 0.05 18.57
N VAL A 575 -18.23 -0.25 17.31
CA VAL A 575 -17.98 0.61 16.16
C VAL A 575 -18.96 1.79 16.18
N ILE A 576 -18.43 2.99 16.30
CA ILE A 576 -19.21 4.23 16.32
C ILE A 576 -19.65 4.57 14.89
N GLN A 577 -20.93 4.42 14.61
CA GLN A 577 -21.52 4.75 13.32
C GLN A 577 -22.55 5.88 13.44
N VAL A 578 -22.44 6.89 12.56
CA VAL A 578 -23.39 8.02 12.44
C VAL A 578 -24.03 8.07 11.07
#